data_f13b9b6c9c10a50614f98580bc70667f
#
_entry.id   f13b9b6c9c10a50614f98580bc70667f
#
_cell.length_a   1.000
_cell.length_b   1.000
_cell.length_c   1.000
_cell.angle_alpha   90.00
_cell.angle_beta   90.00
_cell.angle_gamma   90.00
#
_symmetry.space_group_name_H-M   'P 1'
#
loop_
_entity.id
_entity.type
_entity.pdbx_description
1 polymer ?
#
loop_
_entity_poly.entity_id
_entity_poly.type
_entity_poly.pdbx_seq_one_letter_code
_entity_poly.pdbx_strand_id
1 'polypeptide(L)'
;MPTPPLLLEAHRLWEELAHAPRSFPATGGVRVIVSPESRLCPPGWVGAVALGGSALVTVETESTAATVRAALAGLPAEALVDAAAVREVLPVAAVLGPATLSYASPHGFRPVTGPSTAQRLPGGHPALRALEEAAGQDDSAEASLDDITSPAFVVREHGRVVAAAGYQTWPRRTAHLSVLTAPEARGRGLARTVASAAVADALAAGLLPQWRARPPASRRVAAALGFEDLGAQLSLELDRDEPTHQ
;
A
#
# COMPACT_ATOMS: atom_id res chain seq x y z
N MET A 1 17.99 -5.64 7.96
CA MET A 1 18.13 -4.85 6.73
C MET A 1 17.29 -5.49 5.63
N PRO A 2 16.55 -4.71 4.81
CA PRO A 2 15.75 -5.27 3.71
C PRO A 2 16.61 -6.08 2.75
N THR A 3 16.03 -7.13 2.18
CA THR A 3 16.69 -7.98 1.17
C THR A 3 16.94 -7.14 -0.09
N PRO A 4 18.21 -6.94 -0.55
CA PRO A 4 18.53 -6.00 -1.64
C PRO A 4 17.70 -6.20 -2.93
N PRO A 5 17.43 -7.44 -3.42
CA PRO A 5 16.59 -7.64 -4.60
C PRO A 5 15.15 -7.14 -4.39
N LEU A 6 14.57 -7.32 -3.19
CA LEU A 6 13.21 -6.95 -2.87
C LEU A 6 13.04 -5.41 -2.87
N LEU A 7 14.00 -4.69 -2.26
CA LEU A 7 14.01 -3.24 -2.26
C LEU A 7 14.12 -2.66 -3.67
N LEU A 8 14.95 -3.25 -4.53
CA LEU A 8 15.11 -2.80 -5.91
C LEU A 8 13.82 -2.96 -6.72
N GLU A 9 13.11 -4.09 -6.57
CA GLU A 9 11.82 -4.29 -7.24
C GLU A 9 10.76 -3.33 -6.71
N ALA A 10 10.74 -3.07 -5.40
CA ALA A 10 9.87 -2.06 -4.81
C ALA A 10 10.15 -0.65 -5.37
N HIS A 11 11.42 -0.21 -5.45
CA HIS A 11 11.77 1.06 -6.08
C HIS A 11 11.23 1.15 -7.51
N ARG A 12 11.48 0.13 -8.34
CA ARG A 12 11.01 0.09 -9.74
C ARG A 12 9.50 0.19 -9.87
N LEU A 13 8.74 -0.46 -8.96
CA LEU A 13 7.29 -0.36 -8.93
C LEU A 13 6.84 1.08 -8.67
N TRP A 14 7.38 1.70 -7.62
CA TRP A 14 6.97 3.05 -7.23
C TRP A 14 7.43 4.11 -8.23
N GLU A 15 8.56 3.93 -8.88
CA GLU A 15 9.01 4.77 -10.00
C GLU A 15 8.06 4.68 -11.20
N GLU A 16 7.53 3.50 -11.50
CA GLU A 16 6.53 3.33 -12.57
C GLU A 16 5.19 3.95 -12.19
N LEU A 17 4.73 3.77 -10.95
CA LEU A 17 3.52 4.42 -10.44
C LEU A 17 3.67 5.94 -10.36
N ALA A 18 4.85 6.44 -10.11
CA ALA A 18 5.20 7.86 -10.11
C ALA A 18 5.34 8.46 -11.51
N HIS A 19 5.33 7.67 -12.58
CA HIS A 19 5.73 8.08 -13.93
C HIS A 19 7.12 8.76 -13.98
N ALA A 20 8.04 8.30 -13.13
CA ALA A 20 9.34 8.90 -12.89
C ALA A 20 10.44 7.83 -12.80
N PRO A 21 10.93 7.28 -13.93
CA PRO A 21 11.90 6.20 -13.94
C PRO A 21 13.27 6.64 -13.39
N ARG A 22 13.91 5.75 -12.63
CA ARG A 22 15.25 5.96 -12.01
C ARG A 22 15.29 7.17 -11.08
N SER A 23 14.25 7.34 -10.28
CA SER A 23 14.07 8.55 -9.47
C SER A 23 14.41 8.37 -8.00
N PHE A 24 14.46 7.15 -7.48
CA PHE A 24 14.99 6.96 -6.12
C PHE A 24 16.49 7.27 -6.09
N PRO A 25 16.95 8.10 -5.12
CA PRO A 25 18.38 8.35 -4.95
C PRO A 25 19.14 7.07 -4.59
N ALA A 26 20.25 6.80 -5.30
CA ALA A 26 21.02 5.57 -5.11
C ALA A 26 21.74 5.51 -3.75
N THR A 27 22.08 6.66 -3.17
CA THR A 27 22.85 6.79 -1.92
C THR A 27 22.02 7.25 -0.74
N GLY A 28 20.71 7.12 -0.80
CA GLY A 28 19.78 7.67 0.20
C GLY A 28 19.41 9.11 -0.07
N GLY A 29 18.49 9.66 0.75
CA GLY A 29 18.01 11.03 0.65
C GLY A 29 16.69 11.19 -0.09
N VAL A 30 16.36 12.43 -0.45
CA VAL A 30 15.05 12.84 -0.96
C VAL A 30 15.15 13.38 -2.37
N ARG A 31 14.24 12.97 -3.24
CA ARG A 31 14.07 13.55 -4.57
C ARG A 31 12.64 14.00 -4.79
N VAL A 32 12.46 15.29 -5.13
CA VAL A 32 11.16 15.88 -5.49
C VAL A 32 11.09 16.04 -7.01
N ILE A 33 10.02 15.52 -7.63
CA ILE A 33 9.84 15.47 -9.09
C ILE A 33 8.47 16.03 -9.44
N VAL A 34 8.41 16.79 -10.53
CA VAL A 34 7.14 17.17 -11.15
C VAL A 34 6.66 16.00 -12.00
N SER A 35 5.53 15.45 -11.64
CA SER A 35 4.89 14.35 -12.37
C SER A 35 3.36 14.46 -12.24
N PRO A 36 2.70 15.19 -13.15
CA PRO A 36 1.24 15.38 -13.12
C PRO A 36 0.45 14.07 -13.27
N GLU A 37 1.06 13.07 -13.92
CA GLU A 37 0.46 11.76 -14.14
C GLU A 37 0.76 10.75 -13.01
N SER A 38 1.41 11.21 -11.92
CA SER A 38 1.74 10.36 -10.77
C SER A 38 0.49 9.72 -10.17
N ARG A 39 0.58 8.44 -9.89
CA ARG A 39 -0.45 7.66 -9.18
C ARG A 39 -0.10 7.38 -7.72
N LEU A 40 0.83 8.15 -7.16
CA LEU A 40 1.21 8.04 -5.74
C LEU A 40 0.19 8.67 -4.80
N CYS A 41 -0.63 9.59 -5.29
CA CYS A 41 -1.60 10.35 -4.51
C CYS A 41 -2.79 10.76 -5.38
N PRO A 42 -3.88 11.28 -4.79
CA PRO A 42 -4.95 11.93 -5.54
C PRO A 42 -4.43 13.10 -6.39
N PRO A 43 -5.12 13.46 -7.49
CA PRO A 43 -4.77 14.63 -8.30
C PRO A 43 -4.67 15.91 -7.46
N GLY A 44 -3.67 16.73 -7.72
CA GLY A 44 -3.43 17.99 -7.00
C GLY A 44 -2.73 17.82 -5.63
N TRP A 45 -2.49 16.60 -5.18
CA TRP A 45 -1.82 16.31 -3.92
C TRP A 45 -0.31 16.08 -4.10
N VAL A 46 0.42 16.11 -3.01
CA VAL A 46 1.83 15.69 -2.92
C VAL A 46 1.86 14.23 -2.51
N GLY A 47 2.50 13.39 -3.32
CA GLY A 47 2.71 11.97 -3.02
C GLY A 47 4.13 11.71 -2.55
N ALA A 48 4.32 11.11 -1.38
CA ALA A 48 5.63 10.73 -0.84
C ALA A 48 5.71 9.22 -0.60
N VAL A 49 6.81 8.62 -1.05
CA VAL A 49 7.15 7.22 -0.78
C VAL A 49 8.59 7.15 -0.28
N ALA A 50 8.78 6.63 0.93
CA ALA A 50 10.10 6.38 1.49
C ALA A 50 10.36 4.87 1.59
N LEU A 51 11.46 4.40 1.01
CA LEU A 51 11.86 2.98 0.96
C LEU A 51 13.37 2.86 1.17
N GLY A 52 13.79 2.09 2.18
CA GLY A 52 15.20 1.73 2.40
C GLY A 52 16.14 2.91 2.56
N GLY A 53 15.70 4.01 3.20
CA GLY A 53 16.52 5.22 3.42
C GLY A 53 16.54 6.21 2.25
N SER A 54 15.75 5.94 1.19
CA SER A 54 15.55 6.85 0.04
C SER A 54 14.10 7.25 -0.06
N ALA A 55 13.81 8.48 -0.51
CA ALA A 55 12.45 8.94 -0.72
C ALA A 55 12.25 9.60 -2.09
N LEU A 56 11.10 9.30 -2.68
CA LEU A 56 10.58 9.92 -3.90
C LEU A 56 9.33 10.71 -3.54
N VAL A 57 9.30 11.98 -3.92
CA VAL A 57 8.16 12.87 -3.76
C VAL A 57 7.70 13.34 -5.14
N THR A 58 6.41 13.22 -5.43
CA THR A 58 5.81 13.71 -6.66
C THR A 58 4.85 14.85 -6.38
N VAL A 59 4.87 15.84 -7.25
CA VAL A 59 3.98 17.01 -7.26
C VAL A 59 3.50 17.27 -8.67
N GLU A 60 2.44 18.06 -8.81
CA GLU A 60 1.82 18.33 -10.12
C GLU A 60 2.52 19.45 -10.88
N THR A 61 3.06 20.48 -10.19
CA THR A 61 3.64 21.67 -10.81
C THR A 61 5.04 22.00 -10.32
N GLU A 62 5.80 22.77 -11.12
CA GLU A 62 7.14 23.23 -10.72
C GLU A 62 7.09 24.23 -9.56
N SER A 63 6.04 25.04 -9.48
CA SER A 63 5.82 25.96 -8.34
C SER A 63 5.70 25.17 -7.04
N THR A 64 4.85 24.16 -7.01
CA THR A 64 4.72 23.25 -5.84
C THR A 64 6.04 22.53 -5.55
N ALA A 65 6.77 22.09 -6.61
CA ALA A 65 8.05 21.44 -6.44
C ALA A 65 9.10 22.34 -5.75
N ALA A 66 9.16 23.62 -6.11
CA ALA A 66 10.07 24.56 -5.49
C ALA A 66 9.79 24.73 -4.00
N THR A 67 8.51 24.92 -3.63
CA THR A 67 8.07 25.04 -2.23
C THR A 67 8.40 23.77 -1.44
N VAL A 68 8.04 22.60 -1.99
CA VAL A 68 8.26 21.29 -1.34
C VAL A 68 9.75 20.99 -1.20
N ARG A 69 10.58 21.26 -2.22
CA ARG A 69 12.04 21.08 -2.13
C ARG A 69 12.66 21.94 -1.01
N ALA A 70 12.26 23.21 -0.92
CA ALA A 70 12.75 24.11 0.11
C ALA A 70 12.36 23.66 1.52
N ALA A 71 11.10 23.27 1.70
CA ALA A 71 10.59 22.81 2.99
C ALA A 71 11.19 21.49 3.46
N LEU A 72 11.41 20.53 2.53
CA LEU A 72 11.94 19.21 2.85
C LEU A 72 13.49 19.18 2.90
N ALA A 73 14.17 20.31 2.61
CA ALA A 73 15.62 20.38 2.64
C ALA A 73 16.18 20.03 4.03
N GLY A 74 16.99 18.99 4.09
CA GLY A 74 17.60 18.53 5.35
C GLY A 74 16.79 17.53 6.16
N LEU A 75 15.55 17.20 5.77
CA LEU A 75 14.83 16.11 6.42
C LEU A 75 15.36 14.75 5.94
N PRO A 76 15.50 13.77 6.84
CA PRO A 76 15.80 12.40 6.44
C PRO A 76 14.60 11.77 5.70
N ALA A 77 14.88 10.80 4.85
CA ALA A 77 13.85 10.17 4.01
C ALA A 77 12.64 9.63 4.80
N GLU A 78 12.90 9.06 5.97
CA GLU A 78 11.88 8.49 6.84
C GLU A 78 10.90 9.53 7.41
N ALA A 79 11.37 10.77 7.62
CA ALA A 79 10.54 11.86 8.12
C ALA A 79 9.47 12.29 7.10
N LEU A 80 9.68 12.01 5.82
CA LEU A 80 8.73 12.39 4.77
C LEU A 80 7.43 11.58 4.78
N VAL A 81 7.40 10.48 5.49
CA VAL A 81 6.22 9.64 5.69
C VAL A 81 5.71 9.67 7.13
N ASP A 82 6.21 10.62 7.92
CA ASP A 82 5.68 11.01 9.22
C ASP A 82 4.83 12.28 9.07
N ALA A 83 3.53 12.14 9.26
CA ALA A 83 2.59 13.26 9.09
C ALA A 83 2.85 14.42 10.06
N ALA A 84 3.37 14.16 11.26
CA ALA A 84 3.70 15.21 12.24
C ALA A 84 4.93 16.01 11.76
N ALA A 85 6.00 15.32 11.39
CA ALA A 85 7.22 15.96 10.91
C ALA A 85 6.98 16.82 9.65
N VAL A 86 6.14 16.33 8.72
CA VAL A 86 5.84 17.08 7.50
C VAL A 86 4.98 18.31 7.77
N ARG A 87 4.04 18.25 8.72
CA ARG A 87 3.23 19.41 9.12
C ARG A 87 4.03 20.54 9.78
N GLU A 88 5.20 20.23 10.34
CA GLU A 88 6.09 21.26 10.92
C GLU A 88 6.74 22.14 9.84
N VAL A 89 6.85 21.65 8.62
CA VAL A 89 7.61 22.32 7.53
C VAL A 89 6.74 22.69 6.31
N LEU A 90 5.55 22.12 6.16
CA LEU A 90 4.62 22.39 5.05
C LEU A 90 3.23 22.74 5.59
N PRO A 91 2.51 23.66 4.91
CA PRO A 91 1.12 23.97 5.22
C PRO A 91 0.22 22.83 4.67
N VAL A 92 -0.13 21.89 5.54
CA VAL A 92 -0.85 20.67 5.16
C VAL A 92 -2.31 20.73 5.62
N ALA A 93 -3.24 20.81 4.67
CA ALA A 93 -4.68 20.76 4.88
C ALA A 93 -5.17 19.36 5.27
N ALA A 94 -4.78 18.35 4.49
CA ALA A 94 -5.21 16.97 4.73
C ALA A 94 -4.08 15.96 4.49
N VAL A 95 -4.22 14.78 5.11
CA VAL A 95 -3.26 13.68 5.03
C VAL A 95 -3.97 12.35 4.80
N LEU A 96 -3.47 11.56 3.84
CA LEU A 96 -3.78 10.14 3.68
C LEU A 96 -2.56 9.29 4.01
N GLY A 97 -2.66 8.46 5.02
CA GLY A 97 -1.55 7.61 5.48
C GLY A 97 -1.05 8.01 6.89
N PRO A 98 0.16 7.62 7.26
CA PRO A 98 1.07 6.78 6.47
C PRO A 98 0.56 5.35 6.30
N ALA A 99 0.81 4.76 5.14
CA ALA A 99 0.58 3.36 4.89
C ALA A 99 1.91 2.62 4.79
N THR A 100 2.12 1.62 5.63
CA THR A 100 3.31 0.76 5.59
C THR A 100 3.31 -0.04 4.29
N LEU A 101 4.47 -0.14 3.65
CA LEU A 101 4.72 -0.86 2.41
C LEU A 101 5.58 -2.08 2.71
N SER A 102 4.96 -3.26 2.64
CA SER A 102 5.62 -4.52 2.93
C SER A 102 5.57 -5.45 1.71
N TYR A 103 6.59 -6.27 1.56
CA TYR A 103 6.74 -7.17 0.42
C TYR A 103 7.15 -8.56 0.87
N ALA A 104 6.74 -9.60 0.14
CA ALA A 104 7.14 -10.97 0.43
C ALA A 104 7.91 -11.57 -0.73
N SER A 105 9.10 -12.09 -0.44
CA SER A 105 9.84 -12.95 -1.36
C SER A 105 9.35 -14.41 -1.26
N PRO A 106 9.58 -15.25 -2.28
CA PRO A 106 9.27 -16.68 -2.19
C PRO A 106 9.94 -17.38 -1.00
N HIS A 107 11.15 -16.96 -0.64
CA HIS A 107 11.91 -17.54 0.50
C HIS A 107 11.48 -16.98 1.86
N GLY A 108 10.97 -15.74 1.89
CA GLY A 108 10.48 -15.08 3.11
C GLY A 108 9.06 -15.47 3.47
N PHE A 109 8.28 -15.94 2.50
CA PHE A 109 6.87 -16.28 2.71
C PHE A 109 6.70 -17.42 3.72
N ARG A 110 5.82 -17.21 4.69
CA ARG A 110 5.48 -18.16 5.76
C ARG A 110 4.02 -18.57 5.64
N PRO A 111 3.69 -19.59 4.83
CA PRO A 111 2.32 -20.03 4.64
C PRO A 111 1.70 -20.53 5.94
N VAL A 112 0.38 -20.42 6.04
CA VAL A 112 -0.36 -21.08 7.10
C VAL A 112 -0.27 -22.60 6.90
N THR A 113 0.20 -23.30 7.93
CA THR A 113 0.32 -24.77 7.94
C THR A 113 -1.00 -25.42 8.36
N GLY A 114 -1.30 -26.57 7.80
CA GLY A 114 -2.54 -27.33 8.05
C GLY A 114 -3.49 -27.32 6.87
N PRO A 115 -4.63 -28.04 6.97
CA PRO A 115 -5.62 -28.04 5.91
C PRO A 115 -6.16 -26.64 5.69
N SER A 116 -5.99 -26.12 4.47
CA SER A 116 -6.55 -24.83 4.09
C SER A 116 -8.07 -24.91 4.07
N THR A 117 -8.71 -24.06 4.85
CA THR A 117 -10.17 -23.87 4.82
C THR A 117 -10.58 -22.83 3.77
N ALA A 118 -9.61 -22.21 3.09
CA ALA A 118 -9.87 -21.22 2.08
C ALA A 118 -10.40 -21.88 0.79
N GLN A 119 -11.55 -21.42 0.36
CA GLN A 119 -12.19 -21.79 -0.92
C GLN A 119 -11.85 -20.77 -1.98
N ARG A 120 -11.74 -21.16 -3.23
CA ARG A 120 -11.50 -20.26 -4.36
C ARG A 120 -12.83 -19.86 -5.00
N LEU A 121 -13.04 -18.55 -5.19
CA LEU A 121 -14.17 -17.97 -5.93
C LEU A 121 -13.65 -17.10 -7.07
N PRO A 122 -14.45 -16.88 -8.13
CA PRO A 122 -14.15 -15.84 -9.11
C PRO A 122 -14.06 -14.46 -8.44
N GLY A 123 -13.20 -13.59 -8.95
CA GLY A 123 -13.22 -12.16 -8.62
C GLY A 123 -14.61 -11.57 -8.98
N GLY A 124 -15.11 -10.65 -8.20
CA GLY A 124 -16.45 -10.05 -8.39
C GLY A 124 -17.63 -10.98 -8.05
N HIS A 125 -17.39 -12.12 -7.39
CA HIS A 125 -18.48 -13.00 -6.93
C HIS A 125 -19.41 -12.27 -5.96
N PRO A 126 -20.76 -12.37 -6.06
CA PRO A 126 -21.70 -11.59 -5.23
C PRO A 126 -21.50 -11.72 -3.71
N ALA A 127 -20.98 -12.86 -3.24
CA ALA A 127 -20.68 -13.07 -1.83
C ALA A 127 -19.54 -12.17 -1.30
N LEU A 128 -18.69 -11.61 -2.18
CA LEU A 128 -17.65 -10.64 -1.77
C LEU A 128 -18.29 -9.30 -1.44
N ARG A 129 -19.23 -8.84 -2.28
CA ARG A 129 -19.99 -7.60 -2.01
C ARG A 129 -20.78 -7.71 -0.69
N ALA A 130 -21.38 -8.85 -0.41
CA ALA A 130 -22.06 -9.07 0.87
C ALA A 130 -21.10 -9.01 2.06
N LEU A 131 -19.84 -9.41 1.90
CA LEU A 131 -18.80 -9.25 2.93
C LEU A 131 -18.41 -7.77 3.09
N GLU A 132 -18.26 -7.01 2.00
CA GLU A 132 -17.95 -5.58 2.01
C GLU A 132 -19.05 -4.77 2.71
N GLU A 133 -20.32 -5.06 2.40
CA GLU A 133 -21.48 -4.47 3.09
C GLU A 133 -21.47 -4.77 4.60
N ALA A 134 -21.15 -6.01 4.99
CA ALA A 134 -21.07 -6.40 6.40
C ALA A 134 -19.87 -5.76 7.13
N ALA A 135 -18.77 -5.52 6.44
CA ALA A 135 -17.56 -4.91 7.02
C ALA A 135 -17.72 -3.40 7.26
N GLY A 136 -18.59 -2.74 6.49
CA GLY A 136 -18.78 -1.30 6.53
C GLY A 136 -17.88 -0.54 5.57
N GLN A 137 -18.22 0.73 5.34
CA GLN A 137 -17.62 1.54 4.28
C GLN A 137 -16.11 1.75 4.46
N ASP A 138 -15.65 2.05 5.68
CA ASP A 138 -14.24 2.35 5.96
C ASP A 138 -13.34 1.13 5.72
N ASP A 139 -13.74 -0.03 6.23
CA ASP A 139 -12.97 -1.26 6.07
C ASP A 139 -13.01 -1.78 4.62
N SER A 140 -14.14 -1.62 3.94
CA SER A 140 -14.30 -1.97 2.52
C SER A 140 -13.39 -1.10 1.65
N ALA A 141 -13.40 0.23 1.88
CA ALA A 141 -12.54 1.16 1.16
C ALA A 141 -11.04 0.92 1.43
N GLU A 142 -10.66 0.50 2.64
CA GLU A 142 -9.26 0.14 2.95
C GLU A 142 -8.84 -1.17 2.27
N ALA A 143 -9.74 -2.14 2.18
CA ALA A 143 -9.45 -3.45 1.60
C ALA A 143 -9.53 -3.46 0.07
N SER A 144 -10.37 -2.63 -0.55
CA SER A 144 -10.59 -2.55 -2.01
C SER A 144 -10.75 -3.93 -2.66
N LEU A 145 -11.66 -4.74 -2.09
CA LEU A 145 -11.82 -6.14 -2.53
C LEU A 145 -12.51 -6.24 -3.90
N ASP A 146 -13.24 -5.22 -4.30
CA ASP A 146 -13.86 -5.06 -5.62
C ASP A 146 -12.84 -4.81 -6.74
N ASP A 147 -11.63 -4.31 -6.42
CA ASP A 147 -10.55 -4.03 -7.37
C ASP A 147 -9.70 -5.28 -7.73
N ILE A 148 -9.91 -6.42 -7.08
CA ILE A 148 -9.07 -7.61 -7.34
C ILE A 148 -9.23 -8.13 -8.77
N THR A 149 -8.10 -8.46 -9.38
CA THR A 149 -8.04 -9.09 -10.71
C THR A 149 -7.75 -10.59 -10.63
N SER A 150 -7.40 -11.08 -9.44
CA SER A 150 -7.19 -12.49 -9.12
C SER A 150 -8.52 -13.18 -8.75
N PRO A 151 -8.53 -14.51 -8.61
CA PRO A 151 -9.54 -15.17 -7.81
C PRO A 151 -9.54 -14.67 -6.37
N ALA A 152 -10.69 -14.71 -5.72
CA ALA A 152 -10.81 -14.49 -4.28
C ALA A 152 -10.66 -15.81 -3.53
N PHE A 153 -9.90 -15.79 -2.45
CA PHE A 153 -9.75 -16.88 -1.50
C PHE A 153 -10.57 -16.55 -0.26
N VAL A 154 -11.55 -17.40 0.08
CA VAL A 154 -12.57 -17.07 1.07
C VAL A 154 -12.71 -18.16 2.13
N VAL A 155 -13.08 -17.76 3.34
CA VAL A 155 -13.59 -18.64 4.39
C VAL A 155 -15.09 -18.40 4.56
N ARG A 156 -15.87 -19.49 4.64
CA ARG A 156 -17.31 -19.44 4.84
C ARG A 156 -17.67 -20.00 6.22
N GLU A 157 -18.65 -19.36 6.84
CA GLU A 157 -19.34 -19.87 8.03
C GLU A 157 -20.84 -19.74 7.83
N HIS A 158 -21.56 -20.81 8.15
CA HIS A 158 -23.02 -20.87 7.96
C HIS A 158 -23.49 -20.43 6.56
N GLY A 159 -22.72 -20.79 5.52
CA GLY A 159 -23.00 -20.44 4.14
C GLY A 159 -22.56 -19.03 3.70
N ARG A 160 -22.18 -18.13 4.61
CA ARG A 160 -21.75 -16.76 4.33
C ARG A 160 -20.22 -16.65 4.27
N VAL A 161 -19.70 -15.81 3.38
CA VAL A 161 -18.28 -15.45 3.36
C VAL A 161 -18.02 -14.52 4.54
N VAL A 162 -17.07 -14.89 5.41
CA VAL A 162 -16.69 -14.12 6.61
C VAL A 162 -15.28 -13.57 6.55
N ALA A 163 -14.46 -14.07 5.62
CA ALA A 163 -13.14 -13.52 5.29
C ALA A 163 -12.84 -13.78 3.82
N ALA A 164 -12.17 -12.84 3.18
CA ALA A 164 -11.73 -12.94 1.81
C ALA A 164 -10.37 -12.26 1.61
N ALA A 165 -9.58 -12.78 0.67
CA ALA A 165 -8.39 -12.13 0.15
C ALA A 165 -8.26 -12.39 -1.35
N GLY A 166 -7.67 -11.44 -2.03
CA GLY A 166 -7.26 -11.52 -3.42
C GLY A 166 -6.16 -10.52 -3.69
N TYR A 167 -5.86 -10.27 -4.94
CA TYR A 167 -4.91 -9.21 -5.31
C TYR A 167 -5.30 -8.56 -6.63
N GLN A 168 -4.95 -7.30 -6.76
CA GLN A 168 -4.92 -6.58 -8.01
C GLN A 168 -3.53 -6.71 -8.64
N THR A 169 -3.46 -7.01 -9.92
CA THR A 169 -2.18 -7.02 -10.65
C THR A 169 -1.78 -5.60 -10.98
N TRP A 170 -0.72 -5.13 -10.35
CA TRP A 170 -0.08 -3.84 -10.55
C TRP A 170 1.10 -3.96 -11.52
N PRO A 171 1.66 -2.83 -11.98
CA PRO A 171 2.89 -2.81 -12.79
C PRO A 171 4.01 -3.64 -12.16
N ARG A 172 5.03 -3.94 -12.94
CA ARG A 172 6.22 -4.71 -12.51
C ARG A 172 5.90 -6.08 -11.94
N ARG A 173 4.83 -6.73 -12.45
CA ARG A 173 4.38 -8.04 -11.96
C ARG A 173 4.13 -8.06 -10.45
N THR A 174 3.53 -7.01 -9.92
CA THR A 174 3.23 -6.91 -8.49
C THR A 174 1.80 -7.33 -8.22
N ALA A 175 1.60 -8.15 -7.19
CA ALA A 175 0.29 -8.53 -6.64
C ALA A 175 -0.02 -7.64 -5.43
N HIS A 176 -0.83 -6.61 -5.61
CA HIS A 176 -1.31 -5.75 -4.53
C HIS A 176 -2.43 -6.44 -3.77
N LEU A 177 -2.16 -6.84 -2.51
CA LEU A 177 -3.07 -7.66 -1.69
C LEU A 177 -4.25 -6.84 -1.16
N SER A 178 -5.44 -7.42 -1.31
CA SER A 178 -6.70 -6.99 -0.72
C SER A 178 -7.17 -8.05 0.28
N VAL A 179 -7.43 -7.66 1.54
CA VAL A 179 -7.83 -8.61 2.59
C VAL A 179 -8.92 -7.99 3.46
N LEU A 180 -10.03 -8.70 3.62
CA LEU A 180 -11.17 -8.25 4.40
C LEU A 180 -11.69 -9.37 5.29
N THR A 181 -12.09 -9.03 6.52
CA THR A 181 -12.73 -9.95 7.46
C THR A 181 -13.92 -9.26 8.13
N ALA A 182 -15.06 -9.92 8.11
CA ALA A 182 -16.26 -9.43 8.77
C ALA A 182 -15.99 -9.11 10.25
N PRO A 183 -16.52 -8.03 10.81
CA PRO A 183 -16.23 -7.58 12.18
C PRO A 183 -16.37 -8.68 13.23
N GLU A 184 -17.46 -9.45 13.16
CA GLU A 184 -17.78 -10.54 14.09
C GLU A 184 -16.85 -11.76 13.98
N ALA A 185 -16.08 -11.85 12.87
CA ALA A 185 -15.16 -12.96 12.60
C ALA A 185 -13.68 -12.60 12.86
N ARG A 186 -13.39 -11.37 13.30
CA ARG A 186 -12.04 -10.90 13.59
C ARG A 186 -11.42 -11.60 14.81
N GLY A 187 -10.09 -11.50 14.93
CA GLY A 187 -9.34 -12.10 16.06
C GLY A 187 -9.14 -13.61 15.97
N ARG A 188 -9.65 -14.28 14.93
CA ARG A 188 -9.67 -15.75 14.78
C ARG A 188 -8.66 -16.28 13.76
N GLY A 189 -7.79 -15.42 13.26
CA GLY A 189 -6.74 -15.81 12.28
C GLY A 189 -7.23 -15.96 10.84
N LEU A 190 -8.52 -15.68 10.53
CA LEU A 190 -9.10 -15.90 9.22
C LEU A 190 -8.45 -15.04 8.13
N ALA A 191 -8.13 -13.77 8.41
CA ALA A 191 -7.38 -12.91 7.51
C ALA A 191 -6.06 -13.54 7.08
N ARG A 192 -5.31 -14.12 8.04
CA ARG A 192 -4.06 -14.82 7.75
C ARG A 192 -4.27 -16.05 6.87
N THR A 193 -5.34 -16.80 7.09
CA THR A 193 -5.68 -18.00 6.31
C THR A 193 -5.96 -17.65 4.84
N VAL A 194 -6.86 -16.68 4.59
CA VAL A 194 -7.22 -16.28 3.22
C VAL A 194 -6.07 -15.59 2.50
N ALA A 195 -5.35 -14.71 3.21
CA ALA A 195 -4.19 -14.02 2.64
C ALA A 195 -3.05 -14.99 2.31
N SER A 196 -2.81 -16.02 3.14
CA SER A 196 -1.84 -17.06 2.84
C SER A 196 -2.12 -17.74 1.50
N ALA A 197 -3.39 -18.04 1.21
CA ALA A 197 -3.78 -18.65 -0.05
C ALA A 197 -3.59 -17.67 -1.25
N ALA A 198 -3.96 -16.40 -1.09
CA ALA A 198 -3.77 -15.38 -2.11
C ALA A 198 -2.28 -15.12 -2.41
N VAL A 199 -1.43 -15.07 -1.38
CA VAL A 199 0.03 -14.91 -1.54
C VAL A 199 0.65 -16.13 -2.23
N ALA A 200 0.24 -17.34 -1.86
CA ALA A 200 0.71 -18.55 -2.53
C ALA A 200 0.35 -18.57 -4.02
N ASP A 201 -0.86 -18.19 -4.38
CA ASP A 201 -1.33 -18.05 -5.77
C ASP A 201 -0.53 -16.99 -6.54
N ALA A 202 -0.31 -15.81 -5.93
CA ALA A 202 0.50 -14.74 -6.52
C ALA A 202 1.95 -15.19 -6.79
N LEU A 203 2.60 -15.83 -5.82
CA LEU A 203 3.95 -16.35 -5.97
C LEU A 203 4.04 -17.46 -7.04
N ALA A 204 3.05 -18.35 -7.11
CA ALA A 204 2.96 -19.38 -8.15
C ALA A 204 2.80 -18.78 -9.55
N ALA A 205 2.11 -17.63 -9.66
CA ALA A 205 2.02 -16.83 -10.90
C ALA A 205 3.29 -16.01 -11.20
N GLY A 206 4.32 -16.08 -10.35
CA GLY A 206 5.57 -15.33 -10.48
C GLY A 206 5.39 -13.83 -10.24
N LEU A 207 4.40 -13.45 -9.45
CA LEU A 207 4.16 -12.06 -9.04
C LEU A 207 4.87 -11.76 -7.72
N LEU A 208 5.19 -10.48 -7.50
CA LEU A 208 5.72 -9.96 -6.25
C LEU A 208 4.55 -9.57 -5.33
N PRO A 209 4.27 -10.28 -4.22
CA PRO A 209 3.25 -9.88 -3.27
C PRO A 209 3.64 -8.59 -2.57
N GLN A 210 2.74 -7.60 -2.61
CA GLN A 210 2.87 -6.30 -1.96
C GLN A 210 1.68 -6.08 -1.04
N TRP A 211 1.96 -5.66 0.18
CA TRP A 211 0.98 -5.32 1.20
C TRP A 211 1.10 -3.85 1.57
N ARG A 212 0.01 -3.10 1.46
CA ARG A 212 -0.07 -1.71 1.89
C ARG A 212 -1.10 -1.62 3.01
N ALA A 213 -0.69 -1.19 4.20
CA ALA A 213 -1.57 -1.17 5.36
C ALA A 213 -1.36 0.03 6.27
N ARG A 214 -2.46 0.65 6.65
CA ARG A 214 -2.54 1.65 7.72
C ARG A 214 -2.84 1.00 9.08
N PRO A 215 -3.84 0.10 9.21
CA PRO A 215 -4.20 -0.47 10.51
C PRO A 215 -3.11 -1.39 11.08
N PRO A 216 -2.76 -1.26 12.38
CA PRO A 216 -1.79 -2.15 13.01
C PRO A 216 -2.17 -3.64 12.96
N ALA A 217 -3.47 -3.95 12.95
CA ALA A 217 -3.95 -5.34 12.82
C ALA A 217 -3.57 -5.95 11.46
N SER A 218 -3.72 -5.19 10.36
CA SER A 218 -3.35 -5.60 9.02
C SER A 218 -1.84 -5.83 8.90
N ARG A 219 -1.02 -4.92 9.45
CA ARG A 219 0.45 -5.05 9.48
C ARG A 219 0.91 -6.32 10.21
N ARG A 220 0.24 -6.68 11.33
CA ARG A 220 0.53 -7.94 12.05
C ARG A 220 0.25 -9.17 11.20
N VAL A 221 -0.79 -9.16 10.37
CA VAL A 221 -1.09 -10.26 9.44
C VAL A 221 0.03 -10.39 8.40
N ALA A 222 0.44 -9.28 7.78
CA ALA A 222 1.54 -9.26 6.82
C ALA A 222 2.84 -9.81 7.43
N ALA A 223 3.25 -9.31 8.61
CA ALA A 223 4.45 -9.77 9.32
C ALA A 223 4.39 -11.27 9.65
N ALA A 224 3.23 -11.79 10.08
CA ALA A 224 3.05 -13.21 10.38
C ALA A 224 3.14 -14.11 9.14
N LEU A 225 2.91 -13.55 7.93
CA LEU A 225 3.09 -14.23 6.65
C LEU A 225 4.50 -14.04 6.06
N GLY A 226 5.40 -13.34 6.77
CA GLY A 226 6.79 -13.16 6.37
C GLY A 226 7.04 -12.00 5.42
N PHE A 227 6.12 -11.03 5.35
CA PHE A 227 6.37 -9.78 4.64
C PHE A 227 7.42 -8.94 5.38
N GLU A 228 8.33 -8.34 4.61
CA GLU A 228 9.34 -7.41 5.08
C GLU A 228 8.85 -5.97 4.88
N ASP A 229 8.84 -5.16 5.94
CA ASP A 229 8.52 -3.73 5.86
C ASP A 229 9.70 -3.01 5.21
N LEU A 230 9.48 -2.41 4.03
CA LEU A 230 10.52 -1.68 3.29
C LEU A 230 10.42 -0.17 3.50
N GLY A 231 9.29 0.33 3.97
CA GLY A 231 9.03 1.74 4.18
C GLY A 231 7.54 2.09 4.21
N ALA A 232 7.20 3.31 3.78
CA ALA A 232 5.82 3.79 3.82
C ALA A 232 5.51 4.79 2.70
N GLN A 233 4.20 5.01 2.49
CA GLN A 233 3.62 6.01 1.60
C GLN A 233 2.80 7.01 2.42
N LEU A 234 2.89 8.29 2.06
CA LEU A 234 2.08 9.38 2.58
C LEU A 234 1.58 10.24 1.42
N SER A 235 0.34 10.69 1.49
CA SER A 235 -0.19 11.69 0.55
C SER A 235 -0.67 12.90 1.32
N LEU A 236 -0.38 14.09 0.80
CA LEU A 236 -0.60 15.37 1.46
C LEU A 236 -1.38 16.30 0.54
N GLU A 237 -2.45 16.88 1.04
CA GLU A 237 -3.05 18.05 0.45
C GLU A 237 -2.41 19.29 1.09
N LEU A 238 -1.86 20.16 0.29
CA LEU A 238 -1.34 21.44 0.78
C LEU A 238 -2.46 22.47 0.83
N ASP A 239 -2.41 23.37 1.83
CA ASP A 239 -3.25 24.53 1.86
C ASP A 239 -3.03 25.35 0.57
N ARG A 240 -4.11 25.75 -0.06
CA ARG A 240 -4.04 26.69 -1.18
C ARG A 240 -3.83 28.09 -0.58
N ASP A 241 -2.72 28.73 -0.92
CA ASP A 241 -2.61 30.17 -0.67
C ASP A 241 -3.80 30.83 -1.37
N GLU A 242 -4.81 31.27 -0.62
CA GLU A 242 -5.80 32.20 -1.16
C GLU A 242 -5.05 33.45 -1.61
N PRO A 243 -5.16 33.88 -2.88
CA PRO A 243 -4.58 35.14 -3.27
C PRO A 243 -5.25 36.23 -2.41
N THR A 244 -4.46 36.84 -1.54
CA THR A 244 -4.87 38.00 -0.74
C THR A 244 -5.28 39.08 -1.75
N HIS A 245 -6.57 39.25 -1.99
CA HIS A 245 -7.10 40.40 -2.73
C HIS A 245 -6.74 41.67 -1.94
N GLN A 246 -5.68 42.35 -2.39
CA GLN A 246 -5.41 43.75 -2.06
C GLN A 246 -6.13 44.62 -3.07
#